data_9124ed53eed66af5d97524f6dada674b
#
_entry.id   9124ed53eed66af5d97524f6dada674b
#
_cell.length_a   1.000
_cell.length_b   1.000
_cell.length_c   1.000
_cell.angle_alpha   90.00
_cell.angle_beta   90.00
_cell.angle_gamma   90.00
#
_symmetry.space_group_name_H-M   'P 1'
#
loop_
_entity.id
_entity.type
_entity.pdbx_description
1 polymer ?
#
loop_
_entity_poly.entity_id
_entity_poly.type
_entity_poly.pdbx_seq_one_letter_code
_entity_poly.pdbx_strand_id
1 'polypeptide(L)'
;MPKTVITDELYHYCLDKGVREHPALLGLREQTQAQLKNSQMLISPEQGAFLAMIIKLTNASSYLEVGVFTGYSTLWAALALPNKGKIVALDISDEHKTIAESAWNTANVKDKIEYIVAPAKESMQSLIAQGQYFDLVFIDANKSQYLEYYELALQLVPSGGVIMIDNVLMYGQVLENNPSKTYIKTLQKLNNLIKEDPRVDICMLPFGDGITLARKK
;
A
#
# COMPACT_ATOMS: atom_id res chain seq x y z
N MET A 1 7.35 23.76 -10.69
CA MET A 1 6.60 23.99 -9.44
C MET A 1 5.18 23.45 -9.59
N PRO A 2 4.57 22.89 -8.55
CA PRO A 2 3.17 22.50 -8.63
C PRO A 2 2.33 23.76 -8.95
N LYS A 3 1.33 23.61 -9.83
CA LYS A 3 0.46 24.72 -10.25
C LYS A 3 -0.47 25.19 -9.14
N THR A 4 -0.79 24.28 -8.20
CA THR A 4 -1.70 24.55 -7.09
C THR A 4 -1.03 24.12 -5.79
N VAL A 5 -1.02 24.99 -4.80
CA VAL A 5 -0.61 24.67 -3.43
C VAL A 5 -1.81 24.03 -2.75
N ILE A 6 -1.63 22.86 -2.19
CA ILE A 6 -2.70 22.15 -1.46
C ILE A 6 -2.76 22.74 -0.05
N THR A 7 -3.82 23.52 0.21
CA THR A 7 -4.20 23.96 1.56
C THR A 7 -5.12 22.94 2.21
N ASP A 8 -5.31 23.01 3.53
CA ASP A 8 -6.23 22.11 4.24
C ASP A 8 -7.66 22.20 3.69
N GLU A 9 -8.14 23.40 3.35
CA GLU A 9 -9.45 23.61 2.74
C GLU A 9 -9.56 22.92 1.38
N LEU A 10 -8.54 23.07 0.53
CA LEU A 10 -8.51 22.41 -0.78
C LEU A 10 -8.38 20.89 -0.64
N TYR A 11 -7.61 20.41 0.33
CA TYR A 11 -7.53 19.01 0.66
C TYR A 11 -8.89 18.43 1.04
N HIS A 12 -9.61 19.08 1.97
CA HIS A 12 -10.97 18.67 2.35
C HIS A 12 -11.95 18.70 1.17
N TYR A 13 -11.84 19.72 0.30
CA TYR A 13 -12.63 19.75 -0.94
C TYR A 13 -12.36 18.54 -1.84
N CYS A 14 -11.08 18.15 -1.99
CA CYS A 14 -10.71 16.97 -2.78
C CYS A 14 -11.28 15.67 -2.17
N LEU A 15 -11.25 15.53 -0.86
CA LEU A 15 -11.86 14.39 -0.18
C LEU A 15 -13.38 14.34 -0.42
N ASP A 16 -14.07 15.46 -0.22
CA ASP A 16 -15.53 15.55 -0.38
C ASP A 16 -15.99 15.27 -1.82
N LYS A 17 -15.23 15.73 -2.81
CA LYS A 17 -15.59 15.57 -4.23
C LYS A 17 -14.97 14.34 -4.91
N GLY A 18 -13.82 13.86 -4.41
CA GLY A 18 -13.01 12.83 -5.07
C GLY A 18 -13.12 11.43 -4.45
N VAL A 19 -13.60 11.30 -3.21
CA VAL A 19 -13.63 10.03 -2.49
C VAL A 19 -15.07 9.60 -2.19
N ARG A 20 -15.37 8.33 -2.45
CA ARG A 20 -16.62 7.67 -2.04
C ARG A 20 -16.27 6.50 -1.15
N GLU A 21 -16.21 6.78 0.14
CA GLU A 21 -15.83 5.79 1.13
C GLU A 21 -17.02 4.86 1.43
N HIS A 22 -16.80 3.54 1.36
CA HIS A 22 -17.79 2.56 1.76
C HIS A 22 -18.05 2.67 3.30
N PRO A 23 -19.28 2.45 3.80
CA PRO A 23 -19.55 2.57 5.24
C PRO A 23 -18.63 1.75 6.15
N ALA A 24 -18.22 0.56 5.73
CA ALA A 24 -17.27 -0.27 6.48
C ALA A 24 -15.85 0.34 6.54
N LEU A 25 -15.40 1.06 5.49
CA LEU A 25 -14.14 1.79 5.49
C LEU A 25 -14.19 2.96 6.48
N LEU A 26 -15.25 3.77 6.41
CA LEU A 26 -15.47 4.87 7.33
C LEU A 26 -15.46 4.38 8.78
N GLY A 27 -16.24 3.34 9.10
CA GLY A 27 -16.30 2.77 10.44
C GLY A 27 -14.93 2.24 10.92
N LEU A 28 -14.18 1.55 10.07
CA LEU A 28 -12.85 1.06 10.40
C LEU A 28 -11.87 2.21 10.68
N ARG A 29 -11.89 3.25 9.86
CA ARG A 29 -11.03 4.43 10.03
C ARG A 29 -11.35 5.17 11.33
N GLU A 30 -12.63 5.43 11.61
CA GLU A 30 -13.09 6.08 12.84
C GLU A 30 -12.75 5.24 14.08
N GLN A 31 -12.94 3.92 14.03
CA GLN A 31 -12.57 3.02 15.11
C GLN A 31 -11.07 3.05 15.37
N THR A 32 -10.24 3.00 14.31
CA THR A 32 -8.79 3.06 14.43
C THR A 32 -8.33 4.38 15.04
N GLN A 33 -8.91 5.50 14.60
CA GLN A 33 -8.59 6.83 15.12
C GLN A 33 -9.00 7.01 16.60
N ALA A 34 -10.11 6.41 16.99
CA ALA A 34 -10.59 6.50 18.37
C ALA A 34 -9.81 5.60 19.35
N GLN A 35 -9.35 4.44 18.90
CA GLN A 35 -8.78 3.42 19.78
C GLN A 35 -7.24 3.39 19.78
N LEU A 36 -6.57 3.83 18.71
CA LEU A 36 -5.14 3.66 18.54
C LEU A 36 -4.37 4.98 18.47
N LYS A 37 -3.32 5.07 19.28
CA LYS A 37 -2.44 6.26 19.32
C LYS A 37 -1.62 6.44 18.02
N ASN A 38 -1.40 5.37 17.28
CA ASN A 38 -0.64 5.32 16.03
C ASN A 38 -1.56 5.31 14.79
N SER A 39 -2.77 5.85 14.91
CA SER A 39 -3.76 5.92 13.82
C SER A 39 -3.26 6.67 12.56
N GLN A 40 -2.21 7.51 12.70
CA GLN A 40 -1.52 8.15 11.57
C GLN A 40 -0.80 7.16 10.63
N MET A 41 -0.73 5.87 11.00
CA MET A 41 -0.24 4.81 10.12
C MET A 41 -1.26 4.37 9.05
N LEU A 42 -2.54 4.77 9.19
CA LEU A 42 -3.51 4.55 8.13
C LEU A 42 -3.12 5.33 6.87
N ILE A 43 -3.27 4.69 5.72
CA ILE A 43 -3.30 5.46 4.48
C ILE A 43 -4.49 6.43 4.50
N SER A 44 -4.39 7.54 3.78
CA SER A 44 -5.49 8.49 3.69
C SER A 44 -6.63 7.97 2.78
N PRO A 45 -7.86 8.50 2.93
CA PRO A 45 -8.98 8.05 2.10
C PRO A 45 -8.75 8.23 0.59
N GLU A 46 -8.07 9.29 0.16
CA GLU A 46 -7.74 9.49 -1.25
C GLU A 46 -6.66 8.52 -1.75
N GLN A 47 -5.72 8.10 -0.90
CA GLN A 47 -4.78 7.03 -1.22
C GLN A 47 -5.51 5.70 -1.42
N GLY A 48 -6.49 5.40 -0.56
CA GLY A 48 -7.35 4.22 -0.70
C GLY A 48 -8.19 4.25 -1.98
N ALA A 49 -8.79 5.41 -2.29
CA ALA A 49 -9.54 5.59 -3.54
C ALA A 49 -8.63 5.46 -4.78
N PHE A 50 -7.39 5.94 -4.71
CA PHE A 50 -6.40 5.78 -5.77
C PHE A 50 -6.00 4.32 -5.95
N LEU A 51 -5.70 3.59 -4.87
CA LEU A 51 -5.43 2.15 -4.89
C LEU A 51 -6.58 1.38 -5.57
N ALA A 52 -7.82 1.66 -5.15
CA ALA A 52 -9.01 1.06 -5.74
C ALA A 52 -9.14 1.36 -7.24
N MET A 53 -8.78 2.58 -7.66
CA MET A 53 -8.79 2.97 -9.08
C MET A 53 -7.72 2.22 -9.87
N ILE A 54 -6.49 2.08 -9.34
CA ILE A 54 -5.43 1.30 -9.99
C ILE A 54 -5.85 -0.16 -10.16
N ILE A 55 -6.42 -0.79 -9.13
CA ILE A 55 -6.95 -2.17 -9.20
C ILE A 55 -7.94 -2.31 -10.36
N LYS A 56 -8.88 -1.36 -10.50
CA LYS A 56 -9.90 -1.39 -11.56
C LYS A 56 -9.32 -1.12 -12.95
N LEU A 57 -8.42 -0.15 -13.09
CA LEU A 57 -7.80 0.21 -14.37
C LEU A 57 -6.89 -0.89 -14.90
N THR A 58 -6.22 -1.63 -14.04
CA THR A 58 -5.37 -2.77 -14.41
C THR A 58 -6.14 -4.07 -14.56
N ASN A 59 -7.45 -4.09 -14.24
CA ASN A 59 -8.26 -5.31 -14.14
C ASN A 59 -7.63 -6.36 -13.22
N ALA A 60 -6.96 -5.92 -12.15
CA ALA A 60 -6.31 -6.83 -11.21
C ALA A 60 -7.33 -7.76 -10.55
N SER A 61 -6.96 -9.03 -10.43
CA SER A 61 -7.72 -10.08 -9.75
C SER A 61 -6.98 -10.68 -8.57
N SER A 62 -5.69 -10.41 -8.46
CA SER A 62 -4.80 -10.87 -7.38
C SER A 62 -3.99 -9.71 -6.83
N TYR A 63 -3.92 -9.62 -5.50
CA TYR A 63 -3.30 -8.52 -4.77
C TYR A 63 -2.49 -9.03 -3.60
N LEU A 64 -1.27 -8.54 -3.47
CA LEU A 64 -0.39 -8.78 -2.32
C LEU A 64 -0.19 -7.48 -1.56
N GLU A 65 -0.36 -7.52 -0.26
CA GLU A 65 -0.10 -6.39 0.65
C GLU A 65 1.00 -6.72 1.63
N VAL A 66 1.95 -5.81 1.76
CA VAL A 66 3.06 -5.89 2.71
C VAL A 66 2.93 -4.77 3.74
N GLY A 67 2.41 -5.11 4.92
CA GLY A 67 1.98 -4.19 5.96
C GLY A 67 0.46 -3.98 5.94
N VAL A 68 -0.23 -4.45 6.98
CA VAL A 68 -1.70 -4.47 7.05
C VAL A 68 -2.23 -3.49 8.08
N PHE A 69 -1.56 -3.39 9.24
CA PHE A 69 -2.01 -2.60 10.38
C PHE A 69 -3.45 -2.98 10.79
N THR A 70 -4.43 -2.07 10.67
CA THR A 70 -5.84 -2.36 10.95
C THR A 70 -6.63 -2.82 9.71
N GLY A 71 -5.96 -3.02 8.57
CA GLY A 71 -6.56 -3.59 7.35
C GLY A 71 -7.40 -2.62 6.52
N TYR A 72 -7.17 -1.31 6.66
CA TYR A 72 -7.92 -0.29 5.93
C TYR A 72 -7.57 -0.28 4.42
N SER A 73 -6.29 -0.31 4.06
CA SER A 73 -5.83 -0.46 2.68
C SER A 73 -6.27 -1.79 2.07
N THR A 74 -6.16 -2.88 2.84
CA THR A 74 -6.66 -4.20 2.46
C THR A 74 -8.16 -4.18 2.14
N LEU A 75 -8.95 -3.47 2.95
CA LEU A 75 -10.40 -3.33 2.74
C LEU A 75 -10.71 -2.53 1.46
N TRP A 76 -9.98 -1.45 1.17
CA TRP A 76 -10.09 -0.74 -0.10
C TRP A 76 -9.81 -1.65 -1.29
N ALA A 77 -8.74 -2.44 -1.22
CA ALA A 77 -8.39 -3.40 -2.26
C ALA A 77 -9.47 -4.48 -2.42
N ALA A 78 -9.97 -5.05 -1.32
CA ALA A 78 -10.97 -6.12 -1.33
C ALA A 78 -12.31 -5.69 -1.95
N LEU A 79 -12.72 -4.43 -1.70
CA LEU A 79 -13.91 -3.82 -2.30
C LEU A 79 -13.73 -3.49 -3.78
N ALA A 80 -12.49 -3.22 -4.23
CA ALA A 80 -12.18 -2.89 -5.61
C ALA A 80 -12.01 -4.12 -6.50
N LEU A 81 -11.50 -5.21 -5.95
CA LEU A 81 -11.28 -6.48 -6.65
C LEU A 81 -12.60 -7.15 -7.08
N PRO A 82 -12.61 -7.89 -8.19
CA PRO A 82 -13.79 -8.65 -8.60
C PRO A 82 -14.20 -9.68 -7.54
N ASN A 83 -15.40 -10.25 -7.66
CA ASN A 83 -15.95 -11.18 -6.66
C ASN A 83 -15.04 -12.40 -6.40
N LYS A 84 -14.33 -12.88 -7.41
CA LYS A 84 -13.38 -14.00 -7.30
C LYS A 84 -11.94 -13.55 -7.04
N GLY A 85 -11.73 -12.25 -6.83
CA GLY A 85 -10.41 -11.70 -6.56
C GLY A 85 -9.83 -12.24 -5.26
N LYS A 86 -8.50 -12.31 -5.17
CA LYS A 86 -7.76 -12.85 -4.05
C LYS A 86 -6.75 -11.83 -3.52
N ILE A 87 -6.62 -11.81 -2.21
CA ILE A 87 -5.67 -10.99 -1.48
C ILE A 87 -4.82 -11.90 -0.59
N VAL A 88 -3.51 -11.71 -0.64
CA VAL A 88 -2.60 -12.15 0.41
C VAL A 88 -2.13 -10.89 1.15
N ALA A 89 -2.39 -10.84 2.46
CA ALA A 89 -2.08 -9.71 3.32
C ALA A 89 -1.04 -10.15 4.36
N LEU A 90 0.15 -9.54 4.31
CA LEU A 90 1.30 -9.91 5.15
C LEU A 90 1.50 -8.86 6.25
N ASP A 91 1.54 -9.30 7.49
CA ASP A 91 1.95 -8.46 8.62
C ASP A 91 2.86 -9.24 9.57
N ILE A 92 3.68 -8.50 10.33
CA ILE A 92 4.56 -9.08 11.35
C ILE A 92 3.82 -9.38 12.66
N SER A 93 2.65 -8.78 12.86
CA SER A 93 1.89 -8.80 14.11
C SER A 93 0.41 -9.13 13.85
N ASP A 94 -0.22 -9.82 14.79
CA ASP A 94 -1.66 -10.05 14.83
C ASP A 94 -2.40 -9.09 15.80
N GLU A 95 -1.70 -8.10 16.34
CA GLU A 95 -2.23 -7.16 17.34
C GLU A 95 -3.56 -6.52 16.91
N HIS A 96 -3.68 -6.16 15.64
CA HIS A 96 -4.86 -5.50 15.10
C HIS A 96 -5.74 -6.41 14.23
N LYS A 97 -5.43 -7.70 14.17
CA LYS A 97 -6.13 -8.68 13.32
C LYS A 97 -7.65 -8.71 13.57
N THR A 98 -8.06 -8.66 14.83
CA THR A 98 -9.49 -8.69 15.20
C THR A 98 -10.23 -7.47 14.65
N ILE A 99 -9.61 -6.28 14.69
CA ILE A 99 -10.18 -5.04 14.13
C ILE A 99 -10.32 -5.18 12.61
N ALA A 100 -9.27 -5.63 11.94
CA ALA A 100 -9.24 -5.84 10.50
C ALA A 100 -10.33 -6.84 10.04
N GLU A 101 -10.35 -8.04 10.64
CA GLU A 101 -11.31 -9.10 10.28
C GLU A 101 -12.76 -8.71 10.56
N SER A 102 -13.03 -7.95 11.62
CA SER A 102 -14.37 -7.42 11.92
C SER A 102 -14.87 -6.52 10.80
N ALA A 103 -14.02 -5.60 10.32
CA ALA A 103 -14.35 -4.69 9.22
C ALA A 103 -14.53 -5.44 7.89
N TRP A 104 -13.66 -6.40 7.60
CA TRP A 104 -13.74 -7.23 6.38
C TRP A 104 -15.01 -8.10 6.36
N ASN A 105 -15.42 -8.64 7.52
CA ASN A 105 -16.69 -9.37 7.67
C ASN A 105 -17.88 -8.43 7.47
N THR A 106 -17.87 -7.24 8.06
CA THR A 106 -18.93 -6.22 7.89
C THR A 106 -19.13 -5.86 6.42
N ALA A 107 -18.03 -5.82 5.64
CA ALA A 107 -18.06 -5.56 4.21
C ALA A 107 -18.32 -6.81 3.35
N ASN A 108 -18.46 -8.00 3.94
CA ASN A 108 -18.62 -9.29 3.24
C ASN A 108 -17.49 -9.60 2.25
N VAL A 109 -16.22 -9.25 2.60
CA VAL A 109 -15.06 -9.47 1.75
C VAL A 109 -13.98 -10.35 2.40
N LYS A 110 -14.18 -10.81 3.64
CA LYS A 110 -13.21 -11.61 4.38
C LYS A 110 -12.75 -12.85 3.62
N ASP A 111 -13.64 -13.50 2.88
CA ASP A 111 -13.35 -14.72 2.12
C ASP A 111 -12.38 -14.50 0.94
N LYS A 112 -12.14 -13.25 0.55
CA LYS A 112 -11.12 -12.90 -0.45
C LYS A 112 -9.71 -12.82 0.15
N ILE A 113 -9.57 -12.73 1.49
CA ILE A 113 -8.36 -12.28 2.17
C ILE A 113 -7.73 -13.43 2.96
N GLU A 114 -6.54 -13.82 2.54
CA GLU A 114 -5.63 -14.65 3.32
C GLU A 114 -4.70 -13.75 4.11
N TYR A 115 -4.78 -13.79 5.46
CA TYR A 115 -3.96 -12.97 6.34
C TYR A 115 -2.85 -13.81 6.97
N ILE A 116 -1.60 -13.53 6.60
CA ILE A 116 -0.40 -14.24 7.05
C ILE A 116 0.36 -13.38 8.06
N VAL A 117 0.55 -13.91 9.26
CA VAL A 117 1.34 -13.25 10.33
C VAL A 117 2.72 -13.90 10.39
N ALA A 118 3.69 -13.24 9.77
CA ALA A 118 5.09 -13.67 9.72
C ALA A 118 5.97 -12.52 9.17
N PRO A 119 7.31 -12.61 9.28
CA PRO A 119 8.18 -11.67 8.60
C PRO A 119 7.89 -11.63 7.09
N ALA A 120 7.59 -10.44 6.56
CA ALA A 120 7.13 -10.30 5.18
C ALA A 120 8.15 -10.82 4.15
N LYS A 121 9.44 -10.66 4.41
CA LYS A 121 10.51 -11.20 3.56
C LYS A 121 10.39 -12.72 3.39
N GLU A 122 10.21 -13.44 4.49
CA GLU A 122 10.09 -14.91 4.49
C GLU A 122 8.80 -15.35 3.79
N SER A 123 7.70 -14.64 4.05
CA SER A 123 6.42 -14.88 3.41
C SER A 123 6.50 -14.68 1.90
N MET A 124 7.09 -13.57 1.44
CA MET A 124 7.27 -13.30 0.01
C MET A 124 8.16 -14.35 -0.66
N GLN A 125 9.25 -14.78 -0.01
CA GLN A 125 10.11 -15.87 -0.51
C GLN A 125 9.35 -17.19 -0.62
N SER A 126 8.49 -17.50 0.35
CA SER A 126 7.63 -18.68 0.30
C SER A 126 6.63 -18.62 -0.86
N LEU A 127 6.00 -17.47 -1.09
CA LEU A 127 5.08 -17.24 -2.22
C LEU A 127 5.80 -17.41 -3.57
N ILE A 128 7.03 -16.92 -3.70
CA ILE A 128 7.88 -17.12 -4.88
C ILE A 128 8.16 -18.63 -5.08
N ALA A 129 8.57 -19.34 -4.03
CA ALA A 129 8.86 -20.76 -4.10
C ALA A 129 7.62 -21.61 -4.49
N GLN A 130 6.42 -21.12 -4.18
CA GLN A 130 5.14 -21.71 -4.57
C GLN A 130 4.71 -21.33 -6.00
N GLY A 131 5.47 -20.48 -6.70
CA GLY A 131 5.14 -20.02 -8.04
C GLY A 131 3.92 -19.08 -8.08
N GLN A 132 3.62 -18.38 -6.99
CA GLN A 132 2.51 -17.43 -6.95
C GLN A 132 2.88 -16.11 -7.63
N TYR A 133 1.87 -15.49 -8.26
CA TYR A 133 1.95 -14.18 -8.89
C TYR A 133 0.76 -13.32 -8.50
N PHE A 134 1.00 -11.99 -8.49
CA PHE A 134 0.00 -10.99 -8.16
C PHE A 134 -0.03 -9.89 -9.22
N ASP A 135 -1.23 -9.48 -9.63
CA ASP A 135 -1.40 -8.39 -10.60
C ASP A 135 -0.93 -7.04 -10.01
N LEU A 136 -1.09 -6.89 -8.69
CA LEU A 136 -0.66 -5.71 -7.95
C LEU A 136 -0.06 -6.10 -6.59
N VAL A 137 1.09 -5.50 -6.27
CA VAL A 137 1.75 -5.58 -4.95
C VAL A 137 1.76 -4.19 -4.33
N PHE A 138 1.29 -4.05 -3.09
CA PHE A 138 1.36 -2.82 -2.32
C PHE A 138 2.33 -2.98 -1.15
N ILE A 139 3.28 -2.05 -1.02
CA ILE A 139 4.32 -2.07 0.02
C ILE A 139 4.13 -0.86 0.92
N ASP A 140 3.69 -1.11 2.16
CA ASP A 140 3.54 -0.12 3.23
C ASP A 140 3.90 -0.74 4.60
N ALA A 141 5.15 -1.14 4.76
CA ALA A 141 5.63 -1.82 5.96
C ALA A 141 6.89 -1.14 6.54
N ASN A 142 7.80 -1.92 7.11
CA ASN A 142 9.06 -1.42 7.66
C ASN A 142 9.97 -0.88 6.56
N LYS A 143 10.14 0.44 6.53
CA LYS A 143 10.89 1.17 5.51
C LYS A 143 12.37 0.77 5.40
N SER A 144 12.94 0.22 6.45
CA SER A 144 14.32 -0.29 6.42
C SER A 144 14.52 -1.49 5.48
N GLN A 145 13.44 -2.20 5.15
CA GLN A 145 13.46 -3.39 4.28
C GLN A 145 12.90 -3.14 2.87
N TYR A 146 12.57 -1.91 2.52
CA TYR A 146 11.92 -1.59 1.24
C TYR A 146 12.73 -2.00 0.00
N LEU A 147 14.06 -1.96 0.05
CA LEU A 147 14.91 -2.46 -1.05
C LEU A 147 14.67 -3.95 -1.29
N GLU A 148 14.61 -4.74 -0.21
CA GLU A 148 14.37 -6.18 -0.29
C GLU A 148 12.94 -6.48 -0.76
N TYR A 149 11.95 -5.76 -0.21
CA TYR A 149 10.55 -5.93 -0.63
C TYR A 149 10.34 -5.61 -2.10
N TYR A 150 11.00 -4.56 -2.63
CA TYR A 150 10.92 -4.23 -4.05
C TYR A 150 11.46 -5.35 -4.95
N GLU A 151 12.64 -5.88 -4.63
CA GLU A 151 13.24 -6.97 -5.42
C GLU A 151 12.42 -8.28 -5.35
N LEU A 152 11.82 -8.58 -4.21
CA LEU A 152 10.91 -9.72 -4.07
C LEU A 152 9.58 -9.47 -4.82
N ALA A 153 9.04 -8.26 -4.75
CA ALA A 153 7.82 -7.88 -5.46
C ALA A 153 7.99 -8.01 -6.99
N LEU A 154 9.16 -7.63 -7.53
CA LEU A 154 9.46 -7.83 -8.94
C LEU A 154 9.42 -9.30 -9.39
N GLN A 155 9.70 -10.25 -8.49
CA GLN A 155 9.58 -11.67 -8.78
C GLN A 155 8.12 -12.17 -8.67
N LEU A 156 7.32 -11.47 -7.86
CA LEU A 156 5.92 -11.81 -7.59
C LEU A 156 4.92 -11.15 -8.55
N VAL A 157 5.34 -10.15 -9.34
CA VAL A 157 4.47 -9.57 -10.37
C VAL A 157 4.83 -10.10 -11.76
N PRO A 158 3.84 -10.44 -12.61
CA PRO A 158 4.07 -10.76 -14.01
C PRO A 158 4.44 -9.51 -14.82
N SER A 159 4.84 -9.68 -16.09
CA SER A 159 4.94 -8.56 -17.01
C SER A 159 3.57 -7.85 -17.12
N GLY A 160 3.57 -6.53 -17.01
CA GLY A 160 2.35 -5.71 -16.93
C GLY A 160 1.83 -5.51 -15.50
N GLY A 161 2.28 -6.32 -14.52
CA GLY A 161 1.89 -6.16 -13.12
C GLY A 161 2.48 -4.90 -12.47
N VAL A 162 1.85 -4.42 -11.42
CA VAL A 162 2.16 -3.13 -10.79
C VAL A 162 2.65 -3.33 -9.36
N ILE A 163 3.71 -2.63 -8.99
CA ILE A 163 4.17 -2.47 -7.61
C ILE A 163 3.87 -1.03 -7.20
N MET A 164 3.12 -0.86 -6.13
CA MET A 164 2.80 0.43 -5.52
C MET A 164 3.51 0.52 -4.18
N ILE A 165 4.28 1.58 -3.95
CA ILE A 165 5.10 1.75 -2.76
C ILE A 165 4.72 3.06 -2.09
N ASP A 166 4.32 2.99 -0.81
CA ASP A 166 3.93 4.16 -0.02
C ASP A 166 5.09 4.77 0.77
N ASN A 167 4.91 6.00 1.22
CA ASN A 167 5.82 6.81 2.03
C ASN A 167 7.22 7.02 1.40
N VAL A 168 7.28 7.11 0.09
CA VAL A 168 8.56 7.27 -0.62
C VAL A 168 9.19 8.64 -0.44
N LEU A 169 8.46 9.63 0.12
CA LEU A 169 8.94 10.98 0.43
C LEU A 169 9.28 11.16 1.91
N MET A 170 8.68 10.38 2.80
CA MET A 170 8.90 10.37 4.25
C MET A 170 8.93 11.78 4.86
N TYR A 171 7.81 12.51 4.70
CA TYR A 171 7.66 13.92 5.16
C TYR A 171 8.78 14.85 4.66
N GLY A 172 9.30 14.59 3.45
CA GLY A 172 10.40 15.36 2.86
C GLY A 172 11.80 15.00 3.39
N GLN A 173 11.94 14.08 4.36
CA GLN A 173 13.24 13.70 4.92
C GLN A 173 14.17 13.04 3.88
N VAL A 174 13.63 12.56 2.76
CA VAL A 174 14.45 12.06 1.64
C VAL A 174 15.33 13.15 1.00
N LEU A 175 15.11 14.40 1.31
CA LEU A 175 15.95 15.53 0.85
C LEU A 175 17.16 15.82 1.77
N GLU A 176 17.24 15.15 2.93
CA GLU A 176 18.38 15.31 3.84
C GLU A 176 19.67 14.83 3.18
N ASN A 177 20.73 15.66 3.20
CA ASN A 177 22.03 15.30 2.62
C ASN A 177 22.74 14.16 3.38
N ASN A 178 22.61 14.12 4.71
CA ASN A 178 23.22 13.13 5.59
C ASN A 178 22.21 12.65 6.62
N PRO A 179 21.20 11.85 6.22
CA PRO A 179 20.19 11.40 7.16
C PRO A 179 20.79 10.49 8.25
N SER A 180 20.44 10.77 9.50
CA SER A 180 20.85 9.94 10.63
C SER A 180 20.09 8.61 10.68
N LYS A 181 18.84 8.60 10.22
CA LYS A 181 17.94 7.45 10.28
C LYS A 181 18.20 6.50 9.11
N THR A 182 18.43 5.23 9.43
CA THR A 182 18.73 4.18 8.43
C THR A 182 17.63 4.04 7.38
N TYR A 183 16.36 4.09 7.79
CA TYR A 183 15.23 3.96 6.86
C TYR A 183 15.16 5.10 5.84
N ILE A 184 15.59 6.33 6.18
CA ILE A 184 15.68 7.42 5.20
C ILE A 184 16.75 7.12 4.15
N LYS A 185 17.92 6.62 4.58
CA LYS A 185 18.97 6.17 3.64
C LYS A 185 18.46 5.06 2.72
N THR A 186 17.66 4.15 3.26
CA THR A 186 17.04 3.07 2.47
C THR A 186 16.08 3.64 1.43
N LEU A 187 15.21 4.59 1.80
CA LEU A 187 14.27 5.23 0.86
C LEU A 187 15.00 6.04 -0.24
N GLN A 188 16.05 6.79 0.13
CA GLN A 188 16.87 7.48 -0.87
C GLN A 188 17.50 6.51 -1.88
N LYS A 189 18.04 5.39 -1.39
CA LYS A 189 18.61 4.34 -2.25
C LYS A 189 17.54 3.68 -3.12
N LEU A 190 16.37 3.39 -2.54
CA LEU A 190 15.26 2.80 -3.27
C LEU A 190 14.78 3.71 -4.41
N ASN A 191 14.54 5.00 -4.11
CA ASN A 191 14.08 5.96 -5.11
C ASN A 191 15.08 6.09 -6.28
N ASN A 192 16.39 6.07 -5.99
CA ASN A 192 17.42 6.07 -7.02
C ASN A 192 17.45 4.75 -7.80
N LEU A 193 17.37 3.61 -7.11
CA LEU A 193 17.36 2.28 -7.73
C LEU A 193 16.18 2.15 -8.71
N ILE A 194 14.96 2.47 -8.27
CA ILE A 194 13.76 2.35 -9.11
C ILE A 194 13.84 3.28 -10.32
N LYS A 195 14.38 4.49 -10.15
CA LYS A 195 14.57 5.45 -11.25
C LYS A 195 15.44 4.90 -12.36
N GLU A 196 16.48 4.16 -12.01
CA GLU A 196 17.44 3.61 -12.98
C GLU A 196 17.10 2.16 -13.42
N ASP A 197 16.04 1.57 -12.87
CA ASP A 197 15.68 0.16 -13.13
C ASP A 197 15.03 0.00 -14.50
N PRO A 198 15.72 -0.66 -15.47
CA PRO A 198 15.17 -0.86 -16.81
C PRO A 198 14.00 -1.85 -16.87
N ARG A 199 13.78 -2.61 -15.80
CA ARG A 199 12.73 -3.65 -15.71
C ARG A 199 11.31 -3.06 -15.56
N VAL A 200 11.21 -1.76 -15.24
CA VAL A 200 9.93 -1.12 -14.93
C VAL A 200 9.71 0.20 -15.68
N ASP A 201 8.44 0.53 -15.88
CA ASP A 201 8.00 1.90 -16.14
C ASP A 201 7.61 2.51 -14.80
N ILE A 202 7.93 3.79 -14.54
CA ILE A 202 7.76 4.40 -13.23
C ILE A 202 6.97 5.69 -13.26
N CYS A 203 6.25 5.94 -12.16
CA CYS A 203 5.65 7.22 -11.85
C CYS A 203 5.70 7.46 -10.33
N MET A 204 6.29 8.58 -9.91
CA MET A 204 6.27 9.01 -8.50
C MET A 204 5.29 10.17 -8.35
N LEU A 205 4.35 10.05 -7.43
CA LEU A 205 3.28 11.02 -7.17
C LEU A 205 3.46 11.63 -5.78
N PRO A 206 3.44 12.98 -5.67
CA PRO A 206 3.63 13.67 -4.40
C PRO A 206 2.28 13.89 -3.67
N PHE A 207 1.49 12.83 -3.46
CA PHE A 207 0.29 12.91 -2.63
C PHE A 207 0.38 11.89 -1.48
N GLY A 208 -0.35 12.13 -0.38
CA GLY A 208 -0.05 11.47 0.87
C GLY A 208 1.39 11.75 1.30
N ASP A 209 2.12 10.72 1.70
CA ASP A 209 3.56 10.80 1.98
C ASP A 209 4.43 10.31 0.79
N GLY A 210 3.90 10.48 -0.42
CA GLY A 210 4.51 10.08 -1.68
C GLY A 210 4.27 8.62 -2.04
N ILE A 211 3.80 8.39 -3.28
CA ILE A 211 3.58 7.05 -3.82
C ILE A 211 4.41 6.85 -5.07
N THR A 212 5.11 5.73 -5.17
CA THR A 212 5.73 5.27 -6.42
C THR A 212 4.91 4.13 -7.01
N LEU A 213 4.56 4.26 -8.29
CA LEU A 213 4.10 3.16 -9.12
C LEU A 213 5.25 2.66 -9.97
N ALA A 214 5.51 1.36 -9.95
CA ALA A 214 6.47 0.68 -10.81
C ALA A 214 5.74 -0.45 -11.54
N ARG A 215 5.57 -0.31 -12.86
CA ARG A 215 4.93 -1.32 -13.71
C ARG A 215 6.00 -2.17 -14.36
N LYS A 216 5.99 -3.47 -14.12
CA LYS A 216 6.93 -4.41 -14.76
C LYS A 216 6.69 -4.46 -16.26
N LYS A 217 7.76 -4.34 -17.04
CA LYS A 217 7.75 -4.42 -18.52
C LYS A 217 7.54 -5.83 -19.03
#